data_12b7f71f2d06c91b7c4a4fbca1f76ac3
#
_entry.id   12b7f71f2d06c91b7c4a4fbca1f76ac3
#
_cell.length_a   1.000
_cell.length_b   1.000
_cell.length_c   1.000
_cell.angle_alpha   90.00
_cell.angle_beta   90.00
_cell.angle_gamma   90.00
#
_symmetry.space_group_name_H-M   'P 1'
#
loop_
_entity.id
_entity.type
_entity.pdbx_description
1 polymer ?
#
loop_
_entity_poly.entity_id
_entity_poly.type
_entity_poly.pdbx_seq_one_letter_code
_entity_poly.pdbx_strand_id
1 'polypeptide(L)'
;MNCLLGNKFIDSGSIKINDLQPTNNKLKKLVNVLPQENVVPQKLKVKELIDFVKKLYIDHLSDEEIDNLLRFDNKQKETFASKLSGGQRRLLSFVLSLIGKPSILFLDEPTAGMDTSTRIRFWEIVNTLKNDGLTIIYSSHYIEEVEHTADRILVLNKGELIRDTTPHAMRAEEVEKFFTLPIKYLEVIENNPEIYNLEIKRDSFNFLTKKTDLIWNTLQKSGCTLNDLEIQNRTLLDSIFNTTKEQ
;
A
#
# COMPACT_ATOMS: atom_id res chain seq x y z
N MET A 1 -2.43 12.23 9.21
CA MET A 1 -1.00 12.08 9.58
C MET A 1 -0.44 13.28 10.37
N ASN A 2 -0.61 14.53 9.95
CA ASN A 2 -0.02 15.70 10.62
C ASN A 2 -0.36 15.87 12.11
N CYS A 3 -1.59 15.55 12.56
CA CYS A 3 -1.95 15.58 13.98
C CYS A 3 -1.23 14.49 14.79
N LEU A 4 -1.07 13.28 14.21
CA LEU A 4 -0.32 12.18 14.83
C LEU A 4 1.14 12.53 15.06
N LEU A 5 1.72 13.35 14.18
CA LEU A 5 3.11 13.80 14.26
C LEU A 5 3.31 15.06 15.11
N GLY A 6 2.23 15.63 15.66
CA GLY A 6 2.29 16.88 16.42
C GLY A 6 2.52 18.14 15.57
N ASN A 7 2.41 18.03 14.23
CA ASN A 7 2.57 19.16 13.30
C ASN A 7 1.33 20.07 13.22
N LYS A 8 0.17 19.57 13.68
CA LYS A 8 -1.08 20.31 13.78
C LYS A 8 -1.71 20.08 15.14
N PHE A 9 -2.35 21.14 15.66
CA PHE A 9 -3.16 21.03 16.87
C PHE A 9 -4.43 20.23 16.60
N ILE A 10 -4.95 19.62 17.64
CA ILE A 10 -6.23 18.91 17.66
C ILE A 10 -7.25 19.78 18.43
N ASP A 11 -8.48 19.83 17.96
CA ASP A 11 -9.54 20.62 18.60
C ASP A 11 -10.06 19.94 19.87
N SER A 12 -10.06 18.59 19.89
CA SER A 12 -10.53 17.80 21.02
C SER A 12 -9.88 16.40 21.04
N GLY A 13 -10.02 15.71 22.17
CA GLY A 13 -9.46 14.36 22.35
C GLY A 13 -7.99 14.37 22.76
N SER A 14 -7.32 13.23 22.58
CA SER A 14 -5.89 13.08 22.89
C SER A 14 -5.23 12.11 21.93
N ILE A 15 -3.95 12.33 21.64
CA ILE A 15 -3.09 11.44 20.85
C ILE A 15 -1.92 11.00 21.71
N LYS A 16 -1.64 9.71 21.70
CA LYS A 16 -0.47 9.13 22.35
C LYS A 16 0.24 8.17 21.42
N ILE A 17 1.56 8.21 21.43
CA ILE A 17 2.46 7.25 20.77
C ILE A 17 3.37 6.69 21.86
N ASN A 18 3.30 5.38 22.11
CA ASN A 18 3.99 4.74 23.24
C ASN A 18 3.76 5.52 24.56
N ASP A 19 2.48 5.84 24.87
CA ASP A 19 2.03 6.60 26.04
C ASP A 19 2.56 8.04 26.14
N LEU A 20 3.28 8.52 25.13
CA LEU A 20 3.83 9.88 25.08
C LEU A 20 2.98 10.76 24.14
N GLN A 21 2.87 12.04 24.46
CA GLN A 21 2.28 13.03 23.55
C GLN A 21 3.15 13.21 22.29
N PRO A 22 2.59 13.46 21.10
CA PRO A 22 3.34 13.58 19.85
C PRO A 22 4.50 14.59 19.89
N THR A 23 4.37 15.65 20.70
CA THR A 23 5.38 16.69 20.86
C THR A 23 6.54 16.30 21.81
N ASN A 24 6.49 15.10 22.41
CA ASN A 24 7.52 14.67 23.34
C ASN A 24 8.85 14.38 22.61
N ASN A 25 9.94 15.00 23.09
CA ASN A 25 11.27 14.84 22.46
C ASN A 25 11.81 13.39 22.46
N LYS A 26 11.34 12.53 23.38
CA LYS A 26 11.72 11.12 23.39
C LYS A 26 11.28 10.39 22.12
N LEU A 27 10.15 10.81 21.51
CA LEU A 27 9.64 10.22 20.27
C LEU A 27 10.55 10.49 19.07
N LYS A 28 11.33 11.56 19.06
CA LYS A 28 12.27 11.86 17.97
C LYS A 28 13.33 10.78 17.70
N LYS A 29 13.58 9.92 18.71
CA LYS A 29 14.50 8.76 18.57
C LYS A 29 13.77 7.48 18.14
N LEU A 30 12.46 7.43 18.35
CA LEU A 30 11.65 6.23 18.12
C LEU A 30 10.85 6.30 16.84
N VAL A 31 10.52 7.50 16.39
CA VAL A 31 9.60 7.75 15.28
C VAL A 31 10.32 8.49 14.16
N ASN A 32 10.24 7.93 12.97
CA ASN A 32 10.65 8.62 11.75
C ASN A 32 9.50 8.73 10.77
N VAL A 33 9.65 9.62 9.80
CA VAL A 33 8.60 9.97 8.84
C VAL A 33 9.18 10.06 7.44
N LEU A 34 8.51 9.45 6.48
CA LEU A 34 8.70 9.73 5.06
C LEU A 34 7.51 10.59 4.60
N PRO A 35 7.69 11.90 4.42
CA PRO A 35 6.63 12.80 3.97
C PRO A 35 6.27 12.54 2.51
N GLN A 36 5.10 13.01 2.08
CA GLN A 36 4.64 12.90 0.69
C GLN A 36 5.59 13.58 -0.28
N GLU A 37 6.04 14.79 0.05
CA GLU A 37 7.00 15.53 -0.78
C GLU A 37 8.40 14.95 -0.66
N ASN A 38 9.01 14.72 -1.80
CA ASN A 38 10.35 14.13 -1.91
C ASN A 38 11.41 15.23 -2.03
N VAL A 39 11.64 15.97 -0.96
CA VAL A 39 12.60 17.06 -0.91
C VAL A 39 13.98 16.53 -0.51
N VAL A 40 14.92 16.58 -1.43
CA VAL A 40 16.34 16.28 -1.16
C VAL A 40 17.20 17.52 -1.40
N PRO A 41 18.30 17.69 -0.64
CA PRO A 41 19.24 18.80 -0.88
C PRO A 41 19.80 18.78 -2.29
N GLN A 42 19.77 19.93 -2.98
CA GLN A 42 20.19 20.02 -4.38
C GLN A 42 21.69 19.80 -4.61
N LYS A 43 22.51 20.15 -3.62
CA LYS A 43 23.98 20.22 -3.73
C LYS A 43 24.70 19.12 -2.94
N LEU A 44 24.01 18.13 -2.42
CA LEU A 44 24.64 16.98 -1.75
C LEU A 44 24.59 15.76 -2.66
N LYS A 45 25.70 15.03 -2.71
CA LYS A 45 25.75 13.70 -3.31
C LYS A 45 25.02 12.70 -2.40
N VAL A 46 24.61 11.60 -2.97
CA VAL A 46 23.90 10.53 -2.23
C VAL A 46 24.73 10.09 -1.02
N LYS A 47 26.02 9.77 -1.19
CA LYS A 47 26.91 9.36 -0.10
C LYS A 47 27.05 10.43 0.99
N GLU A 48 27.21 11.70 0.58
CA GLU A 48 27.35 12.81 1.54
C GLU A 48 26.09 12.99 2.38
N LEU A 49 24.93 12.78 1.77
CA LEU A 49 23.64 12.84 2.47
C LEU A 49 23.48 11.69 3.44
N ILE A 50 23.88 10.47 3.06
CA ILE A 50 23.88 9.30 3.95
C ILE A 50 24.80 9.55 5.15
N ASP A 51 26.05 9.99 4.89
CA ASP A 51 27.04 10.29 5.94
C ASP A 51 26.56 11.39 6.87
N PHE A 52 25.89 12.40 6.34
CA PHE A 52 25.31 13.47 7.13
C PHE A 52 24.22 12.94 8.07
N VAL A 53 23.29 12.12 7.55
CA VAL A 53 22.20 11.58 8.37
C VAL A 53 22.74 10.59 9.42
N LYS A 54 23.72 9.74 9.10
CA LYS A 54 24.37 8.85 10.08
C LYS A 54 24.93 9.62 11.28
N LYS A 55 25.53 10.79 11.04
CA LYS A 55 26.11 11.63 12.13
C LYS A 55 25.07 12.21 13.08
N LEU A 56 23.79 12.19 12.74
CA LEU A 56 22.70 12.63 13.63
C LEU A 56 22.33 11.59 14.69
N TYR A 57 22.77 10.35 14.51
CA TYR A 57 22.41 9.23 15.39
C TYR A 57 23.65 8.58 16.00
N ILE A 58 23.57 8.20 17.26
CA ILE A 58 24.62 7.43 17.97
C ILE A 58 24.61 5.98 17.48
N ASP A 59 23.40 5.38 17.41
CA ASP A 59 23.16 4.07 16.81
C ASP A 59 22.49 4.27 15.46
N HIS A 60 23.06 3.67 14.43
CA HIS A 60 22.57 3.81 13.05
C HIS A 60 22.88 2.56 12.24
N LEU A 61 22.23 2.44 11.08
CA LEU A 61 22.53 1.38 10.11
C LEU A 61 24.00 1.45 9.66
N SER A 62 24.63 0.30 9.50
CA SER A 62 25.95 0.17 8.86
C SER A 62 25.90 0.52 7.38
N ASP A 63 27.07 0.75 6.79
CA ASP A 63 27.17 1.00 5.33
C ASP A 63 26.68 -0.20 4.53
N GLU A 64 26.99 -1.42 4.99
CA GLU A 64 26.53 -2.65 4.34
C GLU A 64 24.99 -2.79 4.39
N GLU A 65 24.35 -2.51 5.53
CA GLU A 65 22.89 -2.50 5.65
C GLU A 65 22.25 -1.47 4.71
N ILE A 66 22.80 -0.25 4.64
CA ILE A 66 22.33 0.82 3.75
C ILE A 66 22.50 0.41 2.29
N ASP A 67 23.64 -0.17 1.91
CA ASP A 67 23.92 -0.63 0.56
C ASP A 67 22.98 -1.75 0.14
N ASN A 68 22.70 -2.69 1.04
CA ASN A 68 21.72 -3.76 0.81
C ASN A 68 20.29 -3.23 0.60
N LEU A 69 19.93 -2.16 1.29
CA LEU A 69 18.63 -1.50 1.13
C LEU A 69 18.53 -0.72 -0.19
N LEU A 70 19.52 0.12 -0.49
CA LEU A 70 19.51 0.99 -1.67
C LEU A 70 19.83 0.24 -2.97
N ARG A 71 20.82 -0.65 -2.95
CA ARG A 71 21.41 -1.30 -4.15
C ARG A 71 21.86 -0.30 -5.21
N PHE A 72 22.35 0.85 -4.76
CA PHE A 72 22.92 1.85 -5.67
C PHE A 72 24.36 1.50 -6.01
N ASP A 73 24.70 1.65 -7.29
CA ASP A 73 26.08 1.52 -7.75
C ASP A 73 26.94 2.73 -7.31
N ASN A 74 28.25 2.63 -7.51
CA ASN A 74 29.19 3.70 -7.13
C ASN A 74 28.89 5.01 -7.88
N LYS A 75 28.42 4.94 -9.13
CA LYS A 75 28.08 6.13 -9.92
C LYS A 75 26.85 6.83 -9.33
N GLN A 76 25.86 6.07 -8.92
CA GLN A 76 24.64 6.60 -8.26
C GLN A 76 24.99 7.24 -6.90
N LYS A 77 25.88 6.62 -6.11
CA LYS A 77 26.34 7.17 -4.83
C LYS A 77 27.11 8.47 -4.97
N GLU A 78 27.88 8.63 -6.05
CA GLU A 78 28.63 9.85 -6.37
C GLU A 78 27.79 10.91 -7.11
N THR A 79 26.56 10.60 -7.47
CA THR A 79 25.65 11.53 -8.14
C THR A 79 24.97 12.44 -7.10
N PHE A 80 24.67 13.70 -7.48
CA PHE A 80 23.84 14.57 -6.65
C PHE A 80 22.45 13.96 -6.44
N ALA A 81 21.97 13.94 -5.20
CA ALA A 81 20.67 13.36 -4.86
C ALA A 81 19.51 13.94 -5.70
N SER A 82 19.61 15.22 -6.07
CA SER A 82 18.63 15.90 -6.94
C SER A 82 18.61 15.39 -8.38
N LYS A 83 19.67 14.73 -8.85
CA LYS A 83 19.77 14.17 -10.21
C LYS A 83 19.29 12.72 -10.33
N LEU A 84 18.96 12.06 -9.24
CA LEU A 84 18.36 10.75 -9.25
C LEU A 84 16.96 10.79 -9.92
N SER A 85 16.50 9.66 -10.44
CA SER A 85 15.10 9.53 -10.86
C SER A 85 14.13 9.77 -9.69
N GLY A 86 12.86 10.04 -9.98
CA GLY A 86 11.84 10.23 -8.95
C GLY A 86 11.75 9.05 -7.98
N GLY A 87 11.70 7.82 -8.51
CA GLY A 87 11.67 6.60 -7.72
C GLY A 87 12.95 6.38 -6.92
N GLN A 88 14.13 6.60 -7.51
CA GLN A 88 15.40 6.49 -6.80
C GLN A 88 15.51 7.50 -5.65
N ARG A 89 15.07 8.74 -5.86
CA ARG A 89 15.02 9.75 -4.78
C ARG A 89 14.08 9.33 -3.66
N ARG A 90 12.92 8.77 -4.02
CA ARG A 90 11.94 8.30 -3.04
C ARG A 90 12.51 7.14 -2.22
N LEU A 91 13.15 6.16 -2.88
CA LEU A 91 13.84 5.07 -2.20
C LEU A 91 14.97 5.57 -1.30
N LEU A 92 15.79 6.53 -1.77
CA LEU A 92 16.81 7.16 -0.95
C LEU A 92 16.21 7.81 0.30
N SER A 93 15.17 8.63 0.15
CA SER A 93 14.49 9.30 1.27
C SER A 93 13.92 8.29 2.27
N PHE A 94 13.39 7.18 1.78
CA PHE A 94 12.92 6.10 2.62
C PHE A 94 14.06 5.46 3.43
N VAL A 95 15.16 5.09 2.78
CA VAL A 95 16.32 4.50 3.48
C VAL A 95 16.95 5.48 4.47
N LEU A 96 17.02 6.78 4.12
CA LEU A 96 17.46 7.81 5.08
C LEU A 96 16.58 7.86 6.33
N SER A 97 15.28 7.61 6.22
CA SER A 97 14.37 7.55 7.38
C SER A 97 14.60 6.32 8.27
N LEU A 98 15.30 5.31 7.76
CA LEU A 98 15.62 4.08 8.50
C LEU A 98 16.97 4.16 9.22
N ILE A 99 17.85 5.08 8.84
CA ILE A 99 19.25 5.13 9.34
C ILE A 99 19.32 5.12 10.86
N GLY A 100 18.46 5.86 11.54
CA GLY A 100 18.44 5.92 13.02
C GLY A 100 17.70 4.77 13.70
N LYS A 101 17.41 3.67 13.00
CA LYS A 101 16.73 2.47 13.51
C LYS A 101 15.45 2.80 14.31
N PRO A 102 14.47 3.50 13.69
CA PRO A 102 13.23 3.83 14.37
C PRO A 102 12.47 2.56 14.77
N SER A 103 11.65 2.63 15.81
CA SER A 103 10.68 1.57 16.16
C SER A 103 9.30 1.79 15.54
N ILE A 104 9.03 3.01 15.08
CA ILE A 104 7.79 3.40 14.40
C ILE A 104 8.13 4.25 13.18
N LEU A 105 7.57 3.91 12.05
CA LEU A 105 7.76 4.63 10.79
C LEU A 105 6.41 5.08 10.21
N PHE A 106 6.28 6.37 9.95
CA PHE A 106 5.14 6.94 9.24
C PHE A 106 5.50 7.19 7.79
N LEU A 107 4.70 6.70 6.86
CA LEU A 107 4.90 6.84 5.42
C LEU A 107 3.67 7.51 4.79
N ASP A 108 3.87 8.68 4.19
CA ASP A 108 2.78 9.40 3.53
C ASP A 108 2.91 9.19 2.00
N GLU A 109 1.97 8.41 1.42
CA GLU A 109 1.95 8.04 0.01
C GLU A 109 3.33 7.53 -0.49
N PRO A 110 3.90 6.47 0.13
CA PRO A 110 5.32 6.16 0.00
C PRO A 110 5.75 5.78 -1.42
N THR A 111 4.87 5.21 -2.23
CA THR A 111 5.17 4.69 -3.58
C THR A 111 4.79 5.65 -4.70
N ALA A 112 4.28 6.84 -4.37
CA ALA A 112 3.91 7.84 -5.36
C ALA A 112 5.11 8.23 -6.26
N GLY A 113 4.92 8.13 -7.58
CA GLY A 113 5.95 8.44 -8.58
C GLY A 113 7.06 7.41 -8.71
N MET A 114 6.95 6.23 -8.10
CA MET A 114 7.85 5.10 -8.35
C MET A 114 7.46 4.35 -9.62
N ASP A 115 8.46 3.90 -10.38
CA ASP A 115 8.27 2.87 -11.40
C ASP A 115 7.99 1.49 -10.75
N THR A 116 7.50 0.55 -11.54
CA THR A 116 7.09 -0.77 -11.05
C THR A 116 8.22 -1.51 -10.33
N SER A 117 9.44 -1.47 -10.85
CA SER A 117 10.58 -2.18 -10.27
C SER A 117 11.00 -1.60 -8.92
N THR A 118 11.05 -0.27 -8.82
CA THR A 118 11.36 0.44 -7.57
C THR A 118 10.26 0.21 -6.53
N ARG A 119 8.99 0.17 -6.95
CA ARG A 119 7.84 -0.08 -6.08
C ARG A 119 7.88 -1.49 -5.48
N ILE A 120 8.14 -2.51 -6.30
CA ILE A 120 8.31 -3.89 -5.82
C ILE A 120 9.41 -3.94 -4.77
N ARG A 121 10.58 -3.34 -5.08
CA ARG A 121 11.71 -3.29 -4.16
C ARG A 121 11.38 -2.60 -2.85
N PHE A 122 10.64 -1.48 -2.90
CA PHE A 122 10.20 -0.75 -1.72
C PHE A 122 9.38 -1.67 -0.79
N TRP A 123 8.40 -2.39 -1.32
CA TRP A 123 7.54 -3.27 -0.54
C TRP A 123 8.27 -4.52 -0.02
N GLU A 124 9.26 -5.04 -0.75
CA GLU A 124 10.16 -6.09 -0.23
C GLU A 124 10.88 -5.62 1.03
N ILE A 125 11.43 -4.40 1.02
CA ILE A 125 12.10 -3.82 2.19
C ILE A 125 11.09 -3.63 3.34
N VAL A 126 9.94 -3.06 3.07
CA VAL A 126 8.87 -2.85 4.06
C VAL A 126 8.49 -4.17 4.73
N ASN A 127 8.29 -5.23 3.95
CA ASN A 127 7.94 -6.56 4.48
C ASN A 127 9.05 -7.15 5.37
N THR A 128 10.32 -6.99 4.97
CA THR A 128 11.46 -7.42 5.80
C THR A 128 11.47 -6.68 7.13
N LEU A 129 11.39 -5.35 7.11
CA LEU A 129 11.41 -4.52 8.32
C LEU A 129 10.21 -4.80 9.23
N LYS A 130 9.04 -5.08 8.66
CA LYS A 130 7.85 -5.48 9.42
C LYS A 130 8.06 -6.82 10.15
N ASN A 131 8.68 -7.79 9.50
CA ASN A 131 9.03 -9.08 10.11
C ASN A 131 10.08 -8.92 11.22
N ASP A 132 10.96 -7.92 11.10
CA ASP A 132 11.94 -7.57 12.13
C ASP A 132 11.33 -6.74 13.30
N GLY A 133 10.02 -6.50 13.27
CA GLY A 133 9.27 -5.87 14.37
C GLY A 133 9.10 -4.37 14.26
N LEU A 134 9.45 -3.74 13.12
CA LEU A 134 9.16 -2.32 12.88
C LEU A 134 7.66 -2.09 12.73
N THR A 135 7.10 -1.17 13.51
CA THR A 135 5.72 -0.71 13.31
C THR A 135 5.68 0.32 12.19
N ILE A 136 4.89 0.03 11.15
CA ILE A 136 4.77 0.90 9.98
C ILE A 136 3.32 1.36 9.83
N ILE A 137 3.13 2.68 9.76
CA ILE A 137 1.83 3.30 9.51
C ILE A 137 1.96 4.10 8.22
N TYR A 138 1.16 3.74 7.22
CA TYR A 138 1.23 4.42 5.93
C TYR A 138 -0.13 4.82 5.40
N SER A 139 -0.18 5.91 4.64
CA SER A 139 -1.31 6.27 3.79
C SER A 139 -1.05 5.80 2.37
N SER A 140 -2.08 5.36 1.67
CA SER A 140 -2.02 5.07 0.25
C SER A 140 -3.39 5.24 -0.39
N HIS A 141 -3.42 5.66 -1.64
CA HIS A 141 -4.59 5.61 -2.50
C HIS A 141 -4.53 4.39 -3.46
N TYR A 142 -3.43 3.64 -3.45
CA TYR A 142 -3.28 2.38 -4.20
C TYR A 142 -3.81 1.21 -3.36
N ILE A 143 -5.10 0.91 -3.52
CA ILE A 143 -5.78 -0.08 -2.69
C ILE A 143 -5.18 -1.47 -2.84
N GLU A 144 -4.75 -1.85 -4.06
CA GLU A 144 -4.08 -3.13 -4.31
C GLU A 144 -2.81 -3.29 -3.45
N GLU A 145 -2.02 -2.22 -3.27
CA GLU A 145 -0.85 -2.26 -2.39
C GLU A 145 -1.26 -2.52 -0.94
N VAL A 146 -2.29 -1.79 -0.46
CA VAL A 146 -2.81 -1.96 0.91
C VAL A 146 -3.30 -3.38 1.15
N GLU A 147 -3.99 -3.95 0.18
CA GLU A 147 -4.53 -5.30 0.25
C GLU A 147 -3.45 -6.38 0.42
N HIS A 148 -2.27 -6.16 -0.20
CA HIS A 148 -1.18 -7.13 -0.16
C HIS A 148 -0.15 -6.89 0.94
N THR A 149 -0.09 -5.69 1.50
CA THR A 149 1.01 -5.31 2.41
C THR A 149 0.58 -4.98 3.82
N ALA A 150 -0.68 -4.53 4.02
CA ALA A 150 -1.17 -4.15 5.33
C ALA A 150 -1.61 -5.35 6.18
N ASP A 151 -1.40 -5.29 7.49
CA ASP A 151 -1.98 -6.23 8.46
C ASP A 151 -3.34 -5.72 8.97
N ARG A 152 -3.53 -4.39 8.99
CA ARG A 152 -4.75 -3.72 9.45
C ARG A 152 -5.04 -2.51 8.57
N ILE A 153 -6.28 -2.29 8.26
CA ILE A 153 -6.76 -1.24 7.37
C ILE A 153 -7.73 -0.35 8.13
N LEU A 154 -7.46 0.95 8.13
CA LEU A 154 -8.33 1.99 8.65
C LEU A 154 -8.86 2.81 7.47
N VAL A 155 -10.15 2.74 7.20
CA VAL A 155 -10.78 3.51 6.12
C VAL A 155 -11.40 4.78 6.71
N LEU A 156 -10.90 5.93 6.24
CA LEU A 156 -11.38 7.24 6.65
C LEU A 156 -12.18 7.88 5.51
N ASN A 157 -13.36 8.40 5.81
CA ASN A 157 -14.17 9.18 4.90
C ASN A 157 -14.69 10.45 5.59
N LYS A 158 -14.50 11.61 4.98
CA LYS A 158 -14.92 12.93 5.50
C LYS A 158 -14.53 13.18 6.97
N GLY A 159 -13.40 12.62 7.40
CA GLY A 159 -12.88 12.74 8.76
C GLY A 159 -13.39 11.71 9.76
N GLU A 160 -14.26 10.81 9.36
CA GLU A 160 -14.79 9.72 10.18
C GLU A 160 -14.10 8.39 9.86
N LEU A 161 -13.86 7.58 10.89
CA LEU A 161 -13.38 6.21 10.74
C LEU A 161 -14.57 5.31 10.41
N ILE A 162 -14.71 4.95 9.13
CA ILE A 162 -15.85 4.15 8.66
C ILE A 162 -15.57 2.64 8.72
N ARG A 163 -14.31 2.23 8.70
CA ARG A 163 -13.91 0.83 8.87
C ARG A 163 -12.57 0.69 9.59
N ASP A 164 -12.49 -0.37 10.41
CA ASP A 164 -11.29 -0.86 11.05
C ASP A 164 -11.27 -2.38 10.86
N THR A 165 -10.41 -2.89 9.99
CA THR A 165 -10.49 -4.26 9.50
C THR A 165 -9.12 -4.80 9.08
N THR A 166 -9.07 -6.02 8.60
CA THR A 166 -7.89 -6.63 7.97
C THR A 166 -8.17 -6.92 6.50
N PRO A 167 -7.15 -7.04 5.62
CA PRO A 167 -7.35 -7.45 4.23
C PRO A 167 -8.11 -8.77 4.11
N HIS A 168 -7.83 -9.73 4.99
CA HIS A 168 -8.51 -11.02 5.00
C HIS A 168 -9.99 -10.90 5.35
N ALA A 169 -10.32 -10.18 6.43
CA ALA A 169 -11.72 -9.97 6.85
C ALA A 169 -12.50 -9.25 5.76
N MET A 170 -11.91 -8.24 5.16
CA MET A 170 -12.52 -7.47 4.09
C MET A 170 -12.83 -8.33 2.85
N ARG A 171 -11.90 -9.21 2.45
CA ARG A 171 -12.15 -10.18 1.37
C ARG A 171 -13.22 -11.21 1.71
N ALA A 172 -13.31 -11.62 2.99
CA ALA A 172 -14.31 -12.59 3.44
C ALA A 172 -15.75 -12.02 3.48
N GLU A 173 -15.88 -10.69 3.66
CA GLU A 173 -17.18 -10.01 3.61
C GLU A 173 -17.71 -9.88 2.17
N GLU A 174 -16.87 -10.05 1.16
CA GLU A 174 -17.26 -9.91 -0.25
C GLU A 174 -18.03 -11.13 -0.75
N VAL A 175 -19.33 -11.03 -0.68
CA VAL A 175 -20.25 -12.04 -1.21
C VAL A 175 -20.28 -12.01 -2.74
N GLU A 176 -19.95 -10.86 -3.37
CA GLU A 176 -20.02 -10.67 -4.80
C GLU A 176 -18.74 -11.14 -5.49
N LYS A 177 -18.89 -11.93 -6.55
CA LYS A 177 -17.78 -12.40 -7.38
C LYS A 177 -17.93 -11.89 -8.80
N PHE A 178 -16.81 -11.51 -9.37
CA PHE A 178 -16.69 -11.11 -10.76
C PHE A 178 -16.24 -12.32 -11.57
N PHE A 179 -17.06 -12.70 -12.55
CA PHE A 179 -16.79 -13.79 -13.46
C PHE A 179 -16.39 -13.26 -14.82
N THR A 180 -15.36 -13.86 -15.40
CA THR A 180 -14.99 -13.65 -16.80
C THR A 180 -14.99 -14.99 -17.52
N LEU A 181 -15.70 -15.08 -18.66
CA LEU A 181 -15.84 -16.31 -19.44
C LEU A 181 -15.69 -16.04 -20.93
N PRO A 182 -15.28 -17.05 -21.72
CA PRO A 182 -15.35 -17.00 -23.17
C PRO A 182 -16.78 -16.84 -23.69
N ILE A 183 -16.95 -16.10 -24.79
CA ILE A 183 -18.25 -15.78 -25.40
C ILE A 183 -19.14 -16.99 -25.67
N LYS A 184 -18.53 -18.16 -25.92
CA LYS A 184 -19.26 -19.42 -26.18
C LYS A 184 -20.23 -19.85 -25.07
N TYR A 185 -20.06 -19.34 -23.86
CA TYR A 185 -20.93 -19.65 -22.72
C TYR A 185 -22.00 -18.57 -22.44
N LEU A 186 -22.08 -17.53 -23.26
CA LEU A 186 -22.99 -16.40 -23.03
C LEU A 186 -24.45 -16.84 -22.98
N GLU A 187 -24.91 -17.62 -23.97
CA GLU A 187 -26.31 -18.09 -24.07
C GLU A 187 -26.75 -18.90 -22.87
N VAL A 188 -25.80 -19.54 -22.15
CA VAL A 188 -26.09 -20.35 -20.95
C VAL A 188 -26.44 -19.48 -19.76
N ILE A 189 -25.93 -18.24 -19.73
CA ILE A 189 -25.94 -17.44 -18.52
C ILE A 189 -26.67 -16.09 -18.68
N GLU A 190 -26.79 -15.55 -19.89
CA GLU A 190 -27.27 -14.17 -20.15
C GLU A 190 -28.68 -13.88 -19.56
N ASN A 191 -29.53 -14.89 -19.49
CA ASN A 191 -30.88 -14.76 -18.93
C ASN A 191 -30.99 -15.24 -17.46
N ASN A 192 -29.87 -15.49 -16.78
CA ASN A 192 -29.91 -15.95 -15.39
C ASN A 192 -30.20 -14.75 -14.47
N PRO A 193 -31.27 -14.82 -13.62
CA PRO A 193 -31.66 -13.71 -12.75
C PRO A 193 -30.65 -13.41 -11.62
N GLU A 194 -29.71 -14.30 -11.37
CA GLU A 194 -28.70 -14.16 -10.31
C GLU A 194 -27.42 -13.44 -10.78
N ILE A 195 -27.39 -13.01 -12.06
CA ILE A 195 -26.28 -12.21 -12.59
C ILE A 195 -26.71 -10.75 -12.79
N TYR A 196 -25.75 -9.85 -12.70
CA TYR A 196 -25.94 -8.42 -12.96
C TYR A 196 -24.65 -7.78 -13.46
N ASN A 197 -24.75 -6.58 -13.99
CA ASN A 197 -23.62 -5.87 -14.63
C ASN A 197 -22.96 -6.73 -15.72
N LEU A 198 -23.77 -7.33 -16.59
CA LEU A 198 -23.28 -8.12 -17.70
C LEU A 198 -22.65 -7.17 -18.75
N GLU A 199 -21.37 -7.40 -19.03
CA GLU A 199 -20.60 -6.70 -20.06
C GLU A 199 -20.09 -7.71 -21.08
N ILE A 200 -20.42 -7.48 -22.35
CA ILE A 200 -20.02 -8.35 -23.45
C ILE A 200 -18.86 -7.71 -24.22
N LYS A 201 -17.77 -8.44 -24.37
CA LYS A 201 -16.62 -8.11 -25.21
C LYS A 201 -16.59 -9.03 -26.44
N ARG A 202 -15.62 -8.80 -27.34
CA ARG A 202 -15.53 -9.56 -28.60
C ARG A 202 -15.41 -11.07 -28.38
N ASP A 203 -14.53 -11.48 -27.47
CA ASP A 203 -14.15 -12.89 -27.26
C ASP A 203 -14.53 -13.43 -25.87
N SER A 204 -15.06 -12.56 -25.01
CA SER A 204 -15.39 -12.88 -23.63
C SER A 204 -16.56 -12.02 -23.14
N PHE A 205 -17.12 -12.39 -22.01
CA PHE A 205 -18.05 -11.57 -21.26
C PHE A 205 -17.76 -11.67 -19.78
N ASN A 206 -18.18 -10.67 -19.04
CA ASN A 206 -18.02 -10.61 -17.59
C ASN A 206 -19.34 -10.18 -16.93
N PHE A 207 -19.52 -10.59 -15.68
CA PHE A 207 -20.67 -10.24 -14.87
C PHE A 207 -20.36 -10.39 -13.39
N LEU A 208 -21.23 -9.84 -12.55
CA LEU A 208 -21.21 -10.01 -11.10
C LEU A 208 -22.30 -10.97 -10.64
N THR A 209 -22.02 -11.72 -9.58
CA THR A 209 -23.01 -12.57 -8.91
C THR A 209 -22.72 -12.70 -7.42
N LYS A 210 -23.78 -12.84 -6.61
CA LYS A 210 -23.72 -13.24 -5.19
C LYS A 210 -23.92 -14.75 -4.99
N LYS A 211 -24.30 -15.47 -6.06
CA LYS A 211 -24.63 -16.90 -6.04
C LYS A 211 -23.61 -17.73 -6.82
N THR A 212 -22.36 -17.64 -6.38
CA THR A 212 -21.21 -18.28 -7.05
C THR A 212 -21.45 -19.76 -7.33
N ASP A 213 -21.90 -20.52 -6.33
CA ASP A 213 -22.09 -21.97 -6.47
C ASP A 213 -23.20 -22.32 -7.46
N LEU A 214 -24.29 -21.54 -7.48
CA LEU A 214 -25.39 -21.74 -8.41
C LEU A 214 -24.95 -21.48 -9.85
N ILE A 215 -24.22 -20.38 -10.08
CA ILE A 215 -23.67 -20.04 -11.38
C ILE A 215 -22.67 -21.08 -11.83
N TRP A 216 -21.76 -21.49 -10.96
CA TRP A 216 -20.78 -22.53 -11.28
C TRP A 216 -21.45 -23.85 -11.69
N ASN A 217 -22.44 -24.30 -10.93
CA ASN A 217 -23.19 -25.53 -11.24
C ASN A 217 -23.88 -25.45 -12.61
N THR A 218 -24.39 -24.27 -12.99
CA THR A 218 -25.03 -24.05 -14.30
C THR A 218 -24.00 -24.15 -15.42
N LEU A 219 -22.86 -23.47 -15.26
CA LEU A 219 -21.78 -23.50 -16.26
C LEU A 219 -21.14 -24.89 -16.40
N GLN A 220 -20.95 -25.60 -15.31
CA GLN A 220 -20.36 -26.95 -15.32
C GLN A 220 -21.27 -27.94 -16.11
N LYS A 221 -22.59 -27.86 -15.97
CA LYS A 221 -23.53 -28.67 -16.74
C LYS A 221 -23.44 -28.42 -18.24
N SER A 222 -22.97 -27.26 -18.63
CA SER A 222 -22.77 -26.89 -20.05
C SER A 222 -21.35 -27.17 -20.56
N GLY A 223 -20.56 -27.95 -19.78
CA GLY A 223 -19.21 -28.36 -20.16
C GLY A 223 -18.12 -27.30 -19.89
N CYS A 224 -18.42 -26.25 -19.10
CA CYS A 224 -17.43 -25.28 -18.69
C CYS A 224 -16.48 -25.92 -17.66
N THR A 225 -15.19 -25.68 -17.82
CA THR A 225 -14.14 -26.13 -16.92
C THR A 225 -13.51 -24.94 -16.18
N LEU A 226 -12.81 -25.21 -15.09
CA LEU A 226 -12.08 -24.16 -14.33
C LEU A 226 -11.01 -23.45 -15.18
N ASN A 227 -10.55 -24.07 -16.27
CA ASN A 227 -9.60 -23.43 -17.20
C ASN A 227 -10.29 -22.43 -18.16
N ASP A 228 -11.60 -22.51 -18.30
CA ASP A 228 -12.37 -21.63 -19.18
C ASP A 228 -12.82 -20.33 -18.46
N LEU A 229 -12.68 -20.26 -17.14
CA LEU A 229 -13.25 -19.15 -16.38
C LEU A 229 -12.24 -18.51 -15.45
N GLU A 230 -12.41 -17.23 -15.22
CA GLU A 230 -11.71 -16.48 -14.19
C GLU A 230 -12.75 -15.98 -13.16
N ILE A 231 -12.48 -16.24 -11.88
CA ILE A 231 -13.31 -15.73 -10.78
C ILE A 231 -12.44 -14.83 -9.92
N GLN A 232 -12.83 -13.58 -9.83
CA GLN A 232 -12.18 -12.61 -8.96
C GLN A 232 -13.14 -12.19 -7.86
N ASN A 233 -12.58 -11.91 -6.68
CA ASN A 233 -13.31 -11.14 -5.69
C ASN A 233 -13.52 -9.73 -6.24
N ARG A 234 -14.64 -9.10 -5.91
CA ARG A 234 -14.77 -7.67 -6.14
C ARG A 234 -13.61 -6.96 -5.46
N THR A 235 -13.03 -5.96 -6.07
CA THR A 235 -11.86 -5.32 -5.49
C THR A 235 -12.23 -4.58 -4.21
N LEU A 236 -11.28 -4.52 -3.28
CA LEU A 236 -11.37 -3.73 -2.06
C LEU A 236 -11.80 -2.27 -2.35
N LEU A 237 -11.39 -1.76 -3.51
CA LEU A 237 -11.79 -0.46 -4.05
C LEU A 237 -13.30 -0.35 -4.21
N ASP A 238 -13.92 -1.34 -4.82
CA ASP A 238 -15.36 -1.34 -5.07
C ASP A 238 -16.16 -1.44 -3.77
N SER A 239 -15.68 -2.20 -2.80
CA SER A 239 -16.28 -2.31 -1.47
C SER A 239 -16.22 -0.98 -0.70
N ILE A 240 -15.10 -0.28 -0.76
CA ILE A 240 -14.93 1.04 -0.14
C ILE A 240 -15.84 2.07 -0.83
N PHE A 241 -15.85 2.11 -2.17
CA PHE A 241 -16.69 3.07 -2.90
C PHE A 241 -18.19 2.86 -2.70
N ASN A 242 -18.66 1.63 -2.55
CA ASN A 242 -20.07 1.38 -2.23
C ASN A 242 -20.43 1.85 -0.83
N THR A 243 -19.58 1.60 0.15
CA THR A 243 -19.78 2.11 1.52
C THR A 243 -19.80 3.64 1.57
N THR A 244 -19.12 4.33 0.64
CA THR A 244 -19.11 5.81 0.56
C THR A 244 -20.26 6.39 -0.25
N LYS A 245 -20.96 5.60 -1.09
CA LYS A 245 -22.14 6.04 -1.86
C LYS A 245 -23.45 5.87 -1.10
N GLU A 246 -23.47 4.98 -0.11
CA GLU A 246 -24.65 4.73 0.73
C GLU A 246 -24.80 5.72 1.90
N GLN A 247 -23.90 6.68 2.04
CA GLN A 247 -23.92 7.80 2.99
C GLN A 247 -23.96 9.16 2.23
#